data_7c3729488d070c3df333d849573df6bc
#
_entry.id   7c3729488d070c3df333d849573df6bc
#
_cell.length_a   1.000
_cell.length_b   1.000
_cell.length_c   1.000
_cell.angle_alpha   90.00
_cell.angle_beta   90.00
_cell.angle_gamma   90.00
#
_symmetry.space_group_name_H-M   'P 1'
#
loop_
_entity.id
_entity.type
_entity.pdbx_description
1 polymer ?
#
loop_
_entity_poly.entity_id
_entity_poly.type
_entity_poly.pdbx_seq_one_letter_code
_entity_poly.pdbx_strand_id
1 'polypeptide(L)'
;LIGGALLLVGIAAVLFGVLPPDAAVAVTERILPVLGFVTAITVVAELATRVGLFDVLGAFLARLSRGRTIVLWLLVVALALVSTAFLSLDTTAVLLTPVVVAVARANGLPPLPFAFATVWLANTASLFLPVSNLTNLLAAHNLEGGTGAFIGLLGPSALIAVIVTVVLLWLRDRRRLRGRFSPAGSPRVADRALLVAAGVIVAVMLPLLVSGLEPWIPATAAALVLVAFVAWRS
;
A
#
# COMPACT_ATOMS: atom_id res chain seq x y z
N LEU A 1 -6.78 -13.18 -20.82
CA LEU A 1 -7.48 -13.22 -22.11
C LEU A 1 -8.04 -11.83 -22.50
N ILE A 2 -8.79 -11.14 -21.66
CA ILE A 2 -9.40 -9.83 -21.97
C ILE A 2 -8.30 -8.77 -22.26
N GLY A 3 -7.27 -8.66 -21.41
CA GLY A 3 -6.17 -7.71 -21.61
C GLY A 3 -5.40 -7.94 -22.92
N GLY A 4 -5.18 -9.21 -23.31
CA GLY A 4 -4.57 -9.54 -24.60
C GLY A 4 -5.45 -9.16 -25.79
N ALA A 5 -6.76 -9.37 -25.67
CA ALA A 5 -7.69 -8.95 -26.72
C ALA A 5 -7.74 -7.42 -26.87
N LEU A 6 -7.75 -6.67 -25.76
CA LEU A 6 -7.70 -5.20 -25.79
C LEU A 6 -6.37 -4.68 -26.38
N LEU A 7 -5.25 -5.33 -26.09
CA LEU A 7 -3.96 -4.99 -26.68
C LEU A 7 -3.99 -5.18 -28.21
N LEU A 8 -4.53 -6.31 -28.68
CA LEU A 8 -4.67 -6.58 -30.12
C LEU A 8 -5.58 -5.56 -30.80
N VAL A 9 -6.69 -5.19 -30.17
CA VAL A 9 -7.58 -4.13 -30.67
C VAL A 9 -6.85 -2.78 -30.74
N GLY A 10 -6.05 -2.43 -29.72
CA GLY A 10 -5.23 -1.22 -29.71
C GLY A 10 -4.19 -1.20 -30.83
N ILE A 11 -3.47 -2.31 -31.04
CA ILE A 11 -2.53 -2.45 -32.15
C ILE A 11 -3.23 -2.33 -33.50
N ALA A 12 -4.37 -3.00 -33.67
CA ALA A 12 -5.17 -2.90 -34.89
C ALA A 12 -5.63 -1.45 -35.16
N ALA A 13 -6.07 -0.73 -34.13
CA ALA A 13 -6.48 0.67 -34.26
C ALA A 13 -5.36 1.58 -34.78
N VAL A 14 -4.11 1.33 -34.37
CA VAL A 14 -2.93 2.05 -34.90
C VAL A 14 -2.64 1.63 -36.34
N LEU A 15 -2.65 0.32 -36.64
CA LEU A 15 -2.33 -0.23 -37.96
C LEU A 15 -3.36 0.18 -39.04
N PHE A 16 -4.65 0.29 -38.66
CA PHE A 16 -5.71 0.73 -39.55
C PHE A 16 -5.89 2.25 -39.61
N GLY A 17 -5.00 3.04 -38.95
CA GLY A 17 -5.01 4.48 -38.98
C GLY A 17 -6.19 5.14 -38.21
N VAL A 18 -6.90 4.36 -37.38
CA VAL A 18 -7.95 4.88 -36.51
C VAL A 18 -7.36 5.71 -35.36
N LEU A 19 -6.20 5.28 -34.85
CA LEU A 19 -5.42 6.01 -33.85
C LEU A 19 -4.12 6.49 -34.51
N PRO A 20 -3.87 7.84 -34.54
CA PRO A 20 -2.61 8.37 -35.04
C PRO A 20 -1.43 7.84 -34.23
N PRO A 21 -0.29 7.48 -34.88
CA PRO A 21 0.90 6.98 -34.19
C PRO A 21 1.37 7.89 -33.05
N ASP A 22 1.33 9.21 -33.25
CA ASP A 22 1.74 10.22 -32.27
C ASP A 22 0.88 10.14 -31.01
N ALA A 23 -0.43 9.95 -31.16
CA ALA A 23 -1.36 9.77 -30.05
C ALA A 23 -1.08 8.45 -29.30
N ALA A 24 -0.73 7.38 -30.02
CA ALA A 24 -0.36 6.10 -29.42
C ALA A 24 0.94 6.21 -28.59
N VAL A 25 1.94 6.94 -29.10
CA VAL A 25 3.19 7.22 -28.39
C VAL A 25 2.90 8.04 -27.14
N ALA A 26 2.15 9.13 -27.24
CA ALA A 26 1.80 9.99 -26.10
C ALA A 26 1.06 9.21 -24.98
N VAL A 27 0.12 8.33 -25.34
CA VAL A 27 -0.56 7.44 -24.39
C VAL A 27 0.42 6.48 -23.75
N THR A 28 1.33 5.89 -24.51
CA THR A 28 2.33 4.94 -24.00
C THR A 28 3.28 5.60 -23.04
N GLU A 29 3.84 6.76 -23.37
CA GLU A 29 4.72 7.53 -22.50
C GLU A 29 4.06 7.91 -21.18
N ARG A 30 2.76 8.17 -21.19
CA ARG A 30 1.98 8.50 -20.00
C ARG A 30 1.68 7.26 -19.14
N ILE A 31 1.33 6.12 -19.75
CA ILE A 31 0.86 4.94 -19.03
C ILE A 31 2.02 4.04 -18.58
N LEU A 32 3.10 3.95 -19.34
CA LEU A 32 4.21 3.04 -19.06
C LEU A 32 4.87 3.28 -17.69
N PRO A 33 5.18 4.53 -17.28
CA PRO A 33 5.69 4.81 -15.94
C PRO A 33 4.74 4.36 -14.82
N VAL A 34 3.43 4.54 -15.04
CA VAL A 34 2.39 4.16 -14.09
C VAL A 34 2.32 2.64 -13.93
N LEU A 35 2.33 1.88 -15.04
CA LEU A 35 2.36 0.41 -15.00
C LEU A 35 3.67 -0.10 -14.39
N GLY A 36 4.80 0.54 -14.71
CA GLY A 36 6.09 0.26 -14.10
C GLY A 36 6.06 0.43 -12.59
N PHE A 37 5.51 1.55 -12.11
CA PHE A 37 5.32 1.80 -10.68
C PHE A 37 4.47 0.70 -10.02
N VAL A 38 3.28 0.41 -10.55
CA VAL A 38 2.37 -0.59 -9.98
C VAL A 38 3.01 -1.97 -9.92
N THR A 39 3.73 -2.36 -10.97
CA THR A 39 4.46 -3.62 -11.00
C THR A 39 5.56 -3.65 -9.95
N ALA A 40 6.38 -2.61 -9.89
CA ALA A 40 7.50 -2.51 -8.95
C ALA A 40 7.02 -2.52 -7.50
N ILE A 41 6.00 -1.71 -7.16
CA ILE A 41 5.48 -1.64 -5.79
C ILE A 41 4.85 -2.97 -5.35
N THR A 42 4.18 -3.68 -6.27
CA THR A 42 3.62 -5.01 -6.00
C THR A 42 4.74 -6.02 -5.68
N VAL A 43 5.83 -6.00 -6.44
CA VAL A 43 6.99 -6.87 -6.17
C VAL A 43 7.61 -6.56 -4.80
N VAL A 44 7.82 -5.28 -4.47
CA VAL A 44 8.35 -4.87 -3.17
C VAL A 44 7.44 -5.35 -2.04
N ALA A 45 6.14 -5.14 -2.16
CA ALA A 45 5.17 -5.51 -1.13
C ALA A 45 5.08 -7.04 -0.94
N GLU A 46 5.07 -7.80 -2.02
CA GLU A 46 5.06 -9.27 -1.98
C GLU A 46 6.34 -9.82 -1.32
N LEU A 47 7.51 -9.31 -1.70
CA LEU A 47 8.77 -9.73 -1.09
C LEU A 47 8.86 -9.33 0.39
N ALA A 48 8.43 -8.11 0.74
CA ALA A 48 8.34 -7.66 2.13
C ALA A 48 7.43 -8.58 2.98
N THR A 49 6.32 -9.04 2.39
CA THR A 49 5.42 -10.02 3.04
C THR A 49 6.10 -11.36 3.23
N ARG A 50 6.75 -11.89 2.19
CA ARG A 50 7.42 -13.21 2.24
C ARG A 50 8.54 -13.27 3.27
N VAL A 51 9.28 -12.19 3.46
CA VAL A 51 10.33 -12.11 4.49
C VAL A 51 9.78 -11.87 5.90
N GLY A 52 8.47 -11.71 6.05
CA GLY A 52 7.79 -11.54 7.34
C GLY A 52 7.84 -10.12 7.89
N LEU A 53 8.09 -9.09 7.06
CA LEU A 53 8.18 -7.70 7.51
C LEU A 53 6.88 -7.25 8.18
N PHE A 54 5.74 -7.54 7.59
CA PHE A 54 4.43 -7.18 8.15
C PHE A 54 4.09 -7.97 9.43
N ASP A 55 4.51 -9.24 9.52
CA ASP A 55 4.29 -10.07 10.72
C ASP A 55 5.07 -9.51 11.92
N VAL A 56 6.34 -9.14 11.69
CA VAL A 56 7.18 -8.50 12.72
C VAL A 56 6.62 -7.16 13.14
N LEU A 57 6.16 -6.35 12.16
CA LEU A 57 5.54 -5.06 12.42
C LEU A 57 4.25 -5.23 13.24
N GLY A 58 3.41 -6.19 12.89
CA GLY A 58 2.18 -6.52 13.62
C GLY A 58 2.45 -6.97 15.06
N ALA A 59 3.44 -7.83 15.29
CA ALA A 59 3.86 -8.25 16.62
C ALA A 59 4.45 -7.09 17.44
N PHE A 60 5.21 -6.20 16.81
CA PHE A 60 5.71 -4.99 17.43
C PHE A 60 4.55 -4.08 17.89
N LEU A 61 3.55 -3.85 17.02
CA LEU A 61 2.36 -3.07 17.36
C LEU A 61 1.57 -3.70 18.51
N ALA A 62 1.43 -5.04 18.54
CA ALA A 62 0.76 -5.73 19.63
C ALA A 62 1.47 -5.51 20.97
N ARG A 63 2.81 -5.48 21.00
CA ARG A 63 3.58 -5.15 22.19
C ARG A 63 3.45 -3.67 22.57
N LEU A 64 3.54 -2.77 21.60
CA LEU A 64 3.42 -1.32 21.80
C LEU A 64 2.05 -0.93 22.39
N SER A 65 1.01 -1.69 22.05
CA SER A 65 -0.35 -1.49 22.57
C SER A 65 -0.49 -1.75 24.08
N ARG A 66 0.53 -2.33 24.72
CA ARG A 66 0.53 -2.67 26.15
C ARG A 66 -0.70 -3.50 26.57
N GLY A 67 -1.14 -4.40 25.70
CA GLY A 67 -2.29 -5.24 25.94
C GLY A 67 -3.66 -4.53 25.91
N ARG A 68 -3.75 -3.31 25.38
CA ARG A 68 -5.02 -2.59 25.20
C ARG A 68 -5.52 -2.77 23.78
N THR A 69 -6.69 -3.40 23.60
CA THR A 69 -7.27 -3.68 22.29
C THR A 69 -7.50 -2.41 21.46
N ILE A 70 -8.01 -1.35 22.07
CA ILE A 70 -8.22 -0.07 21.37
C ILE A 70 -6.91 0.55 20.87
N VAL A 71 -5.83 0.45 21.65
CA VAL A 71 -4.53 0.99 21.24
C VAL A 71 -3.97 0.18 20.06
N LEU A 72 -4.08 -1.16 20.12
CA LEU A 72 -3.69 -2.00 18.98
C LEU A 72 -4.50 -1.65 17.73
N TRP A 73 -5.80 -1.47 17.86
CA TRP A 73 -6.66 -1.08 16.75
C TRP A 73 -6.25 0.27 16.15
N LEU A 74 -5.96 1.29 16.97
CA LEU A 74 -5.47 2.59 16.51
C LEU A 74 -4.10 2.49 15.82
N LEU A 75 -3.21 1.64 16.32
CA LEU A 75 -1.91 1.38 15.68
C LEU A 75 -2.08 0.69 14.33
N VAL A 76 -3.04 -0.24 14.21
CA VAL A 76 -3.39 -0.87 12.92
C VAL A 76 -4.03 0.17 11.98
N VAL A 77 -4.88 1.06 12.47
CA VAL A 77 -5.40 2.20 11.71
C VAL A 77 -4.24 3.04 11.16
N ALA A 78 -3.30 3.44 12.02
CA ALA A 78 -2.12 4.21 11.59
C ALA A 78 -1.28 3.45 10.56
N LEU A 79 -1.04 2.15 10.78
CA LEU A 79 -0.32 1.30 9.82
C LEU A 79 -1.06 1.22 8.48
N ALA A 80 -2.39 1.03 8.49
CA ALA A 80 -3.18 0.98 7.27
C ALA A 80 -3.16 2.31 6.51
N LEU A 81 -3.20 3.45 7.23
CA LEU A 81 -3.08 4.78 6.63
C LEU A 81 -1.73 4.95 5.91
N VAL A 82 -0.63 4.65 6.59
CA VAL A 82 0.73 4.76 6.03
C VAL A 82 0.90 3.78 4.87
N SER A 83 0.49 2.52 5.05
CA SER A 83 0.58 1.51 4.00
C SER A 83 -0.20 1.93 2.76
N THR A 84 -1.43 2.42 2.92
CA THR A 84 -2.26 2.86 1.79
C THR A 84 -1.67 4.08 1.10
N ALA A 85 -1.23 5.08 1.86
CA ALA A 85 -0.71 6.31 1.29
C ALA A 85 0.55 6.06 0.44
N PHE A 86 1.43 5.16 0.85
CA PHE A 86 2.75 4.97 0.23
C PHE A 86 2.88 3.69 -0.60
N LEU A 87 2.25 2.58 -0.20
CA LEU A 87 2.38 1.29 -0.89
C LEU A 87 1.23 0.99 -1.84
N SER A 88 0.10 1.53 -1.67
CA SER A 88 -1.14 1.48 -2.45
C SER A 88 -2.34 0.88 -1.70
N LEU A 89 -3.53 1.18 -2.23
CA LEU A 89 -4.77 0.59 -1.70
C LEU A 89 -4.81 -0.94 -1.86
N ASP A 90 -4.34 -1.45 -3.01
CA ASP A 90 -4.35 -2.90 -3.31
C ASP A 90 -3.42 -3.66 -2.37
N THR A 91 -2.21 -3.15 -2.16
CA THR A 91 -1.25 -3.71 -1.19
C THR A 91 -1.85 -3.75 0.22
N THR A 92 -2.45 -2.66 0.67
CA THR A 92 -3.08 -2.62 2.00
C THR A 92 -4.25 -3.59 2.11
N ALA A 93 -5.12 -3.62 1.12
CA ALA A 93 -6.29 -4.51 1.15
C ALA A 93 -5.91 -5.98 1.06
N VAL A 94 -4.98 -6.35 0.17
CA VAL A 94 -4.68 -7.76 -0.14
C VAL A 94 -3.60 -8.33 0.78
N LEU A 95 -2.52 -7.58 1.06
CA LEU A 95 -1.38 -8.10 1.83
C LEU A 95 -1.48 -7.76 3.32
N LEU A 96 -1.85 -6.53 3.68
CA LEU A 96 -1.89 -6.15 5.08
C LEU A 96 -3.11 -6.74 5.82
N THR A 97 -4.25 -6.90 5.16
CA THR A 97 -5.47 -7.42 5.82
C THR A 97 -5.28 -8.84 6.41
N PRO A 98 -4.74 -9.84 5.69
CA PRO A 98 -4.48 -11.17 6.27
C PRO A 98 -3.52 -11.11 7.46
N VAL A 99 -2.49 -10.28 7.40
CA VAL A 99 -1.52 -10.10 8.49
C VAL A 99 -2.21 -9.55 9.74
N VAL A 100 -2.99 -8.49 9.59
CA VAL A 100 -3.74 -7.86 10.69
C VAL A 100 -4.75 -8.83 11.31
N VAL A 101 -5.41 -9.64 10.49
CA VAL A 101 -6.31 -10.71 10.93
C VAL A 101 -5.55 -11.78 11.72
N ALA A 102 -4.37 -12.19 11.24
CA ALA A 102 -3.51 -13.16 11.93
C ALA A 102 -3.03 -12.61 13.28
N VAL A 103 -2.60 -11.35 13.33
CA VAL A 103 -2.20 -10.67 14.59
C VAL A 103 -3.36 -10.60 15.57
N ALA A 104 -4.57 -10.24 15.13
CA ALA A 104 -5.74 -10.22 15.99
C ALA A 104 -6.04 -11.60 16.57
N ARG A 105 -6.07 -12.65 15.73
CA ARG A 105 -6.32 -14.04 16.13
C ARG A 105 -5.25 -14.56 17.10
N ALA A 106 -3.97 -14.31 16.82
CA ALA A 106 -2.85 -14.73 17.68
C ALA A 106 -2.93 -14.12 19.09
N ASN A 107 -3.57 -12.97 19.22
CA ASN A 107 -3.80 -12.28 20.48
C ASN A 107 -5.19 -12.54 21.09
N GLY A 108 -5.95 -13.53 20.58
CA GLY A 108 -7.29 -13.87 21.08
C GLY A 108 -8.35 -12.78 20.85
N LEU A 109 -8.13 -11.89 19.88
CA LEU A 109 -9.01 -10.76 19.58
C LEU A 109 -9.96 -11.08 18.41
N PRO A 110 -11.17 -10.49 18.38
CA PRO A 110 -12.06 -10.62 17.23
C PRO A 110 -11.41 -9.94 16.00
N PRO A 111 -11.22 -10.66 14.88
CA PRO A 111 -10.46 -10.12 13.74
C PRO A 111 -11.24 -9.09 12.92
N LEU A 112 -12.57 -9.11 12.93
CA LEU A 112 -13.41 -8.26 12.09
C LEU A 112 -13.17 -6.76 12.26
N PRO A 113 -13.06 -6.19 13.49
CA PRO A 113 -12.78 -4.76 13.65
C PRO A 113 -11.47 -4.32 13.00
N PHE A 114 -10.47 -5.19 13.00
CA PHE A 114 -9.16 -4.94 12.41
C PHE A 114 -9.20 -5.07 10.88
N ALA A 115 -9.82 -6.13 10.36
CA ALA A 115 -9.99 -6.33 8.92
C ALA A 115 -10.79 -5.18 8.28
N PHE A 116 -11.91 -4.78 8.89
CA PHE A 116 -12.70 -3.66 8.39
C PHE A 116 -11.91 -2.35 8.41
N ALA A 117 -11.14 -2.07 9.47
CA ALA A 117 -10.30 -0.89 9.51
C ALA A 117 -9.31 -0.86 8.34
N THR A 118 -8.63 -1.97 8.09
CA THR A 118 -7.65 -2.08 7.01
C THR A 118 -8.28 -1.88 5.64
N VAL A 119 -9.38 -2.60 5.33
CA VAL A 119 -10.03 -2.55 4.01
C VAL A 119 -10.69 -1.19 3.73
N TRP A 120 -11.37 -0.62 4.73
CA TRP A 120 -12.01 0.69 4.55
C TRP A 120 -11.00 1.81 4.42
N LEU A 121 -9.91 1.77 5.21
CA LEU A 121 -8.85 2.75 5.11
C LEU A 121 -8.02 2.59 3.84
N ALA A 122 -7.87 1.38 3.32
CA ALA A 122 -7.27 1.18 2.00
C ALA A 122 -7.98 2.03 0.93
N ASN A 123 -9.31 2.14 0.99
CA ASN A 123 -10.07 2.97 0.06
C ASN A 123 -10.02 4.46 0.42
N THR A 124 -10.33 4.83 1.66
CA THR A 124 -10.49 6.25 2.03
C THR A 124 -9.16 6.99 2.16
N ALA A 125 -8.09 6.33 2.60
CA ALA A 125 -6.77 6.92 2.71
C ALA A 125 -6.02 6.97 1.37
N SER A 126 -6.49 6.25 0.35
CA SER A 126 -5.86 6.30 -0.98
C SER A 126 -5.93 7.67 -1.63
N LEU A 127 -6.83 8.54 -1.17
CA LEU A 127 -6.95 9.91 -1.68
C LEU A 127 -5.83 10.86 -1.21
N PHE A 128 -4.97 10.47 -0.25
CA PHE A 128 -3.92 11.37 0.25
C PHE A 128 -2.80 11.63 -0.74
N LEU A 129 -2.36 10.60 -1.47
CA LEU A 129 -1.24 10.69 -2.39
C LEU A 129 -1.58 10.12 -3.77
N PRO A 130 -1.00 10.68 -4.85
CA PRO A 130 -1.19 10.12 -6.19
C PRO A 130 -0.77 8.66 -6.29
N VAL A 131 0.35 8.29 -5.65
CA VAL A 131 0.93 6.93 -5.67
C VAL A 131 0.06 5.87 -5.00
N SER A 132 -0.91 6.29 -4.19
CA SER A 132 -1.77 5.37 -3.43
C SER A 132 -2.75 4.59 -4.30
N ASN A 133 -3.06 5.08 -5.49
CA ASN A 133 -4.06 4.51 -6.39
C ASN A 133 -3.71 4.82 -7.84
N LEU A 134 -3.84 3.84 -8.72
CA LEU A 134 -3.63 3.99 -10.16
C LEU A 134 -4.45 5.14 -10.76
N THR A 135 -5.72 5.25 -10.36
CA THR A 135 -6.62 6.31 -10.84
C THR A 135 -6.12 7.70 -10.41
N ASN A 136 -5.64 7.83 -9.17
CA ASN A 136 -5.08 9.09 -8.67
C ASN A 136 -3.80 9.47 -9.42
N LEU A 137 -2.94 8.48 -9.71
CA LEU A 137 -1.70 8.69 -10.42
C LEU A 137 -1.96 9.19 -11.85
N LEU A 138 -2.95 8.62 -12.54
CA LEU A 138 -3.40 9.09 -13.85
C LEU A 138 -4.03 10.48 -13.78
N ALA A 139 -4.83 10.77 -12.75
CA ALA A 139 -5.45 12.08 -12.54
C ALA A 139 -4.40 13.16 -12.23
N ALA A 140 -3.44 12.86 -11.37
CA ALA A 140 -2.38 13.79 -10.97
C ALA A 140 -1.49 14.23 -12.15
N HIS A 141 -1.36 13.38 -13.17
CA HIS A 141 -0.62 13.72 -14.38
C HIS A 141 -1.25 14.90 -15.17
N ASN A 142 -2.54 15.15 -14.98
CA ASN A 142 -3.25 16.26 -15.61
C ASN A 142 -3.27 17.55 -14.74
N LEU A 143 -2.69 17.50 -13.53
CA LEU A 143 -2.65 18.65 -12.63
C LEU A 143 -1.32 19.39 -12.76
N GLU A 144 -1.39 20.68 -13.06
CA GLU A 144 -0.24 21.58 -12.96
C GLU A 144 0.17 21.71 -11.49
N GLY A 145 1.44 21.41 -11.17
CA GLY A 145 1.96 21.43 -9.80
C GLY A 145 2.15 20.07 -9.13
N GLY A 146 1.88 18.96 -9.83
CA GLY A 146 2.25 17.61 -9.42
C GLY A 146 1.65 17.15 -8.09
N THR A 147 2.43 16.40 -7.31
CA THR A 147 2.01 15.83 -6.02
C THR A 147 1.54 16.88 -5.02
N GLY A 148 2.17 18.06 -4.97
CA GLY A 148 1.79 19.14 -4.06
C GLY A 148 0.39 19.70 -4.36
N ALA A 149 0.08 19.94 -5.63
CA ALA A 149 -1.24 20.39 -6.06
C ALA A 149 -2.32 19.33 -5.78
N PHE A 150 -2.01 18.05 -6.01
CA PHE A 150 -2.92 16.95 -5.70
C PHE A 150 -3.25 16.89 -4.20
N ILE A 151 -2.25 16.97 -3.32
CA ILE A 151 -2.44 16.97 -1.86
C ILE A 151 -3.25 18.21 -1.43
N GLY A 152 -2.95 19.37 -1.97
CA GLY A 152 -3.68 20.60 -1.66
C GLY A 152 -5.16 20.51 -2.03
N LEU A 153 -5.48 19.90 -3.16
CA LEU A 153 -6.85 19.78 -3.66
C LEU A 153 -7.65 18.68 -2.94
N LEU A 154 -7.09 17.50 -2.80
CA LEU A 154 -7.80 16.31 -2.30
C LEU A 154 -7.50 15.99 -0.83
N GLY A 155 -6.40 16.48 -0.27
CA GLY A 155 -5.99 16.20 1.11
C GLY A 155 -7.05 16.54 2.16
N PRO A 156 -7.71 17.70 2.13
CA PRO A 156 -8.78 18.01 3.08
C PRO A 156 -9.95 17.03 3.01
N SER A 157 -10.38 16.66 1.79
CA SER A 157 -11.46 15.68 1.58
C SER A 157 -11.03 14.27 2.06
N ALA A 158 -9.78 13.88 1.79
CA ALA A 158 -9.21 12.63 2.26
C ALA A 158 -9.17 12.56 3.79
N LEU A 159 -8.75 13.64 4.43
CA LEU A 159 -8.72 13.72 5.89
C LEU A 159 -10.11 13.56 6.51
N ILE A 160 -11.11 14.25 5.98
CA ILE A 160 -12.49 14.12 6.42
C ILE A 160 -12.98 12.68 6.22
N ALA A 161 -12.76 12.10 5.05
CA ALA A 161 -13.16 10.73 4.74
C ALA A 161 -12.53 9.71 5.71
N VAL A 162 -11.24 9.87 6.02
CA VAL A 162 -10.53 9.02 7.00
C VAL A 162 -11.09 9.19 8.40
N ILE A 163 -11.29 10.43 8.87
CA ILE A 163 -11.84 10.70 10.21
C ILE A 163 -13.23 10.08 10.34
N VAL A 164 -14.11 10.31 9.37
CA VAL A 164 -15.46 9.73 9.36
C VAL A 164 -15.40 8.21 9.38
N THR A 165 -14.53 7.60 8.56
CA THR A 165 -14.34 6.15 8.52
C THR A 165 -13.89 5.61 9.87
N VAL A 166 -12.87 6.20 10.49
CA VAL A 166 -12.33 5.77 11.79
C VAL A 166 -13.40 5.90 12.88
N VAL A 167 -14.12 7.02 12.90
CA VAL A 167 -15.19 7.27 13.89
C VAL A 167 -16.32 6.26 13.72
N LEU A 168 -16.80 6.01 12.51
CA LEU A 168 -17.88 5.05 12.26
C LEU A 168 -17.48 3.62 12.64
N LEU A 169 -16.26 3.19 12.29
CA LEU A 169 -15.75 1.87 12.65
C LEU A 169 -15.55 1.74 14.17
N TRP A 170 -15.05 2.79 14.82
CA TRP A 170 -14.94 2.80 16.27
C TRP A 170 -16.32 2.75 16.96
N LEU A 171 -17.30 3.52 16.51
CA LEU A 171 -18.67 3.50 17.06
C LEU A 171 -19.30 2.12 16.91
N ARG A 172 -19.13 1.48 15.75
CA ARG A 172 -19.62 0.14 15.47
C ARG A 172 -19.02 -0.91 16.38
N ASP A 173 -17.70 -0.89 16.55
CA ASP A 173 -16.97 -1.95 17.25
C ASP A 173 -16.48 -1.55 18.66
N ARG A 174 -16.86 -0.39 19.19
CA ARG A 174 -16.40 0.16 20.49
C ARG A 174 -16.51 -0.81 21.65
N ARG A 175 -17.53 -1.68 21.67
CA ARG A 175 -17.71 -2.69 22.73
C ARG A 175 -16.64 -3.78 22.64
N ARG A 176 -16.25 -4.20 21.43
CA ARG A 176 -15.22 -5.22 21.17
C ARG A 176 -13.82 -4.69 21.39
N LEU A 177 -13.62 -3.38 21.26
CA LEU A 177 -12.33 -2.71 21.39
C LEU A 177 -11.97 -2.32 22.83
N ARG A 178 -12.89 -2.45 23.79
CA ARG A 178 -12.67 -2.08 25.22
C ARG A 178 -11.87 -3.10 26.03
N GLY A 179 -11.56 -4.27 25.45
CA GLY A 179 -10.87 -5.36 26.14
C GLY A 179 -9.39 -5.12 26.37
N ARG A 180 -8.80 -6.03 27.16
CA ARG A 180 -7.34 -6.21 27.29
C ARG A 180 -6.97 -7.59 26.82
N PHE A 181 -5.74 -7.75 26.35
CA PHE A 181 -5.17 -9.01 25.90
C PHE A 181 -3.70 -9.14 26.34
N SER A 182 -3.17 -10.34 26.34
CA SER A 182 -1.74 -10.57 26.55
C SER A 182 -1.07 -10.68 25.17
N PRO A 183 -0.09 -9.81 24.85
CA PRO A 183 0.58 -9.86 23.56
C PRO A 183 1.21 -11.22 23.29
N ALA A 184 0.93 -11.79 22.13
CA ALA A 184 1.56 -13.02 21.67
C ALA A 184 3.08 -12.83 21.48
N GLY A 185 3.82 -13.94 21.47
CA GLY A 185 5.27 -13.92 21.25
C GLY A 185 5.64 -13.36 19.88
N SER A 186 6.94 -13.05 19.69
CA SER A 186 7.45 -12.61 18.38
C SER A 186 7.32 -13.71 17.34
N PRO A 187 6.96 -13.37 16.08
CA PRO A 187 7.02 -14.31 14.98
C PRO A 187 8.44 -14.84 14.79
N ARG A 188 8.55 -16.09 14.34
CA ARG A 188 9.84 -16.67 13.96
C ARG A 188 10.26 -16.04 12.62
N VAL A 189 11.37 -15.33 12.62
CA VAL A 189 11.99 -14.77 11.41
C VAL A 189 12.96 -15.80 10.86
N ALA A 190 12.73 -16.23 9.62
CA ALA A 190 13.57 -17.23 8.96
C ALA A 190 14.98 -16.66 8.64
N ASP A 191 15.03 -15.45 8.08
CA ASP A 191 16.28 -14.74 7.79
C ASP A 191 16.19 -13.29 8.28
N ARG A 192 16.93 -13.01 9.36
CA ARG A 192 16.95 -11.67 9.97
C ARG A 192 17.64 -10.62 9.08
N ALA A 193 18.65 -11.01 8.31
CA ALA A 193 19.34 -10.08 7.44
C ALA A 193 18.44 -9.65 6.28
N LEU A 194 17.70 -10.61 5.72
CA LEU A 194 16.71 -10.34 4.66
C LEU A 194 15.57 -9.44 5.15
N LEU A 195 15.09 -9.68 6.37
CA LEU A 195 14.07 -8.85 7.00
C LEU A 195 14.56 -7.41 7.20
N VAL A 196 15.78 -7.23 7.74
CA VAL A 196 16.37 -5.90 7.97
C VAL A 196 16.58 -5.18 6.64
N ALA A 197 17.13 -5.88 5.63
CA ALA A 197 17.32 -5.30 4.31
C ALA A 197 15.98 -4.85 3.69
N ALA A 198 14.95 -5.68 3.73
CA ALA A 198 13.62 -5.31 3.24
C ALA A 198 13.05 -4.10 4.01
N GLY A 199 13.20 -4.08 5.34
CA GLY A 199 12.77 -2.96 6.17
C GLY A 199 13.48 -1.65 5.81
N VAL A 200 14.80 -1.68 5.60
CA VAL A 200 15.60 -0.52 5.21
C VAL A 200 15.22 -0.05 3.80
N ILE A 201 15.11 -0.96 2.84
CA ILE A 201 14.73 -0.63 1.46
C ILE A 201 13.36 0.05 1.42
N VAL A 202 12.37 -0.51 2.12
CA VAL A 202 11.03 0.10 2.21
C VAL A 202 11.11 1.46 2.91
N ALA A 203 11.82 1.58 4.03
CA ALA A 203 11.93 2.83 4.78
C ALA A 203 12.62 3.95 3.99
N VAL A 204 13.56 3.63 3.09
CA VAL A 204 14.21 4.59 2.18
C VAL A 204 13.29 4.92 1.00
N MET A 205 12.59 3.94 0.45
CA MET A 205 11.67 4.13 -0.68
C MET A 205 10.52 5.09 -0.33
N LEU A 206 9.93 4.97 0.87
CA LEU A 206 8.74 5.75 1.25
C LEU A 206 8.94 7.28 1.10
N PRO A 207 10.00 7.91 1.66
CA PRO A 207 10.20 9.35 1.48
C PRO A 207 10.55 9.71 0.02
N LEU A 208 11.19 8.81 -0.73
CA LEU A 208 11.50 9.06 -2.13
C LEU A 208 10.25 9.11 -3.02
N LEU A 209 9.19 8.38 -2.67
CA LEU A 209 7.92 8.44 -3.40
C LEU A 209 7.22 9.81 -3.33
N VAL A 210 7.54 10.63 -2.32
CA VAL A 210 6.96 11.98 -2.15
C VAL A 210 7.98 13.10 -2.35
N SER A 211 9.21 12.78 -2.74
CA SER A 211 10.31 13.75 -2.91
C SER A 211 10.22 14.60 -4.18
N GLY A 212 9.22 14.36 -5.04
CA GLY A 212 9.09 15.01 -6.35
C GLY A 212 9.74 14.24 -7.50
N LEU A 213 10.41 13.12 -7.23
CA LEU A 213 10.85 12.18 -8.26
C LEU A 213 9.63 11.47 -8.86
N GLU A 214 9.76 11.01 -10.11
CA GLU A 214 8.73 10.14 -10.69
C GLU A 214 8.62 8.83 -9.89
N PRO A 215 7.43 8.47 -9.37
CA PRO A 215 7.27 7.37 -8.41
C PRO A 215 7.78 6.01 -8.88
N TRP A 216 7.77 5.76 -10.21
CA TRP A 216 8.25 4.51 -10.77
C TRP A 216 9.77 4.32 -10.58
N ILE A 217 10.55 5.41 -10.49
CA ILE A 217 12.01 5.35 -10.33
C ILE A 217 12.39 4.74 -8.98
N PRO A 218 12.00 5.31 -7.81
CA PRO A 218 12.36 4.74 -6.52
C PRO A 218 11.71 3.38 -6.29
N ALA A 219 10.49 3.13 -6.80
CA ALA A 219 9.84 1.84 -6.68
C ALA A 219 10.58 0.74 -7.45
N THR A 220 11.00 1.02 -8.70
CA THR A 220 11.75 0.06 -9.52
C THR A 220 13.14 -0.19 -8.94
N ALA A 221 13.83 0.84 -8.47
CA ALA A 221 15.12 0.68 -7.80
C ALA A 221 14.99 -0.20 -6.55
N ALA A 222 14.00 0.05 -5.70
CA ALA A 222 13.73 -0.76 -4.52
C ALA A 222 13.39 -2.23 -4.87
N ALA A 223 12.56 -2.44 -5.89
CA ALA A 223 12.21 -3.78 -6.37
C ALA A 223 13.44 -4.55 -6.85
N LEU A 224 14.28 -3.92 -7.70
CA LEU A 224 15.48 -4.56 -8.23
C LEU A 224 16.49 -4.91 -7.12
N VAL A 225 16.75 -3.99 -6.19
CA VAL A 225 17.67 -4.22 -5.07
C VAL A 225 17.14 -5.36 -4.19
N LEU A 226 15.84 -5.37 -3.89
CA LEU A 226 15.24 -6.40 -3.03
C LEU A 226 15.24 -7.77 -3.72
N VAL A 227 14.90 -7.85 -5.02
CA VAL A 227 14.97 -9.08 -5.82
C VAL A 227 16.40 -9.62 -5.86
N ALA A 228 17.38 -8.76 -6.16
CA ALA A 228 18.80 -9.15 -6.21
C ALA A 228 19.27 -9.69 -4.84
N PHE A 229 18.88 -9.03 -3.75
CA PHE A 229 19.27 -9.45 -2.40
C PHE A 229 18.60 -10.78 -2.00
N VAL A 230 17.33 -10.97 -2.35
CA VAL A 230 16.63 -12.25 -2.15
C VAL A 230 17.28 -13.36 -2.97
N ALA A 231 17.55 -13.12 -4.27
CA ALA A 231 18.18 -14.11 -5.14
C ALA A 231 19.61 -14.48 -4.71
N TRP A 232 20.36 -13.53 -4.14
CA TRP A 232 21.70 -13.80 -3.62
C TRP A 232 21.69 -14.67 -2.34
N ARG A 233 20.60 -14.59 -1.57
CA ARG A 233 20.47 -15.32 -0.30
C ARG A 233 19.67 -16.64 -0.40
N SER A 234 19.02 -16.90 -1.55
CA SER A 234 18.33 -18.19 -1.83
C SER A 234 19.31 -19.26 -2.24
#